data_30e21a6da217a9637cc8b679844861e7
#
_entry.id   30e21a6da217a9637cc8b679844861e7
#
_cell.length_a   1.000
_cell.length_b   1.000
_cell.length_c   1.000
_cell.angle_alpha   90.00
_cell.angle_beta   90.00
_cell.angle_gamma   90.00
#
_symmetry.space_group_name_H-M   'P 1'
#
loop_
_entity.id
_entity.type
_entity.pdbx_description
1 polymer ?
#
loop_
_entity_poly.entity_id
_entity_poly.type
_entity_poly.pdbx_seq_one_letter_code
_entity_poly.pdbx_strand_id
1 'polypeptide(L)'
;MSLVLIVTDLERGPLGLPSRAGEDVAGEPALVRTVRRAARIDGARRVVLVHPEGQSPLALLAGVDVGRPVETFAVEPGRMRANQRWIAARKWALDCWRGGLGGATVYDELLPAAPLTEAMRHFDASAAVLVGAEWCLFDPELASRQLAMHQDEPEAYKLVFTQAPPGLAAMVTSRAVLEQLAEHHAAFGQAMGYNPRAPRPDPVGQDVNLPIPPEVRDARGRFIFDTPAGAAAVRAIADGLGDRLAQADAAAVVKAWQEGEVAPPALPQQVTLELTPERAVSGPITPQHWVEFDRAAMDAGLAREILAQLGEAGDVALRLGGLGDAMRHPAWRELAQAAREAGVLGIALDTDLVGEPGEALTLLEAGLDAVTVRMNADQAETYRAVMGVDRLPRVTGNLDKLFRQRGGRPTPWLVPRLIKTAKTLGDLERFFDRWMRWAGAAVVEPAQSGCGLMPEQSPVPMAPPLRTPCRQLGQRMTILSDGTVALCDQDWLGREALGNAGEEPLSTIWARARERALAQHAGEPVATATCRRCVEWHRP
;
A
#
# COMPACT_ATOMS: atom_id res chain seq x y z
N MET A 1 8.76 31.06 -11.81
CA MET A 1 8.23 31.35 -10.46
C MET A 1 7.97 30.04 -9.73
N SER A 2 8.20 29.98 -8.41
CA SER A 2 7.95 28.78 -7.59
C SER A 2 6.74 28.97 -6.70
N LEU A 3 5.91 27.90 -6.56
CA LEU A 3 4.69 27.85 -5.76
C LEU A 3 4.77 26.75 -4.70
N VAL A 4 3.90 26.81 -3.70
CA VAL A 4 3.51 25.64 -2.92
C VAL A 4 2.13 25.19 -3.40
N LEU A 5 2.01 23.97 -3.86
CA LEU A 5 0.74 23.35 -4.21
C LEU A 5 0.32 22.39 -3.10
N ILE A 6 -0.82 22.65 -2.49
CA ILE A 6 -1.42 21.78 -1.48
C ILE A 6 -2.59 21.03 -2.13
N VAL A 7 -2.42 19.72 -2.30
CA VAL A 7 -3.49 18.85 -2.81
C VAL A 7 -4.52 18.69 -1.71
N THR A 8 -5.72 19.20 -1.95
CA THR A 8 -6.78 19.33 -0.95
C THR A 8 -8.08 18.75 -1.48
N ASP A 9 -8.65 17.76 -0.80
CA ASP A 9 -10.01 17.29 -1.02
C ASP A 9 -10.69 17.18 0.36
N LEU A 10 -11.75 17.96 0.59
CA LEU A 10 -12.43 18.01 1.89
C LEU A 10 -13.38 16.84 2.13
N GLU A 11 -13.65 16.02 1.11
CA GLU A 11 -14.51 14.84 1.24
C GLU A 11 -13.70 13.54 1.30
N ARG A 12 -12.63 13.44 0.49
CA ARG A 12 -11.85 12.22 0.33
C ARG A 12 -10.37 12.51 0.39
N GLY A 13 -9.67 11.82 1.28
CA GLY A 13 -8.21 11.81 1.31
C GLY A 13 -7.61 11.05 0.11
N PRO A 14 -6.29 11.15 -0.09
CA PRO A 14 -5.59 10.52 -1.23
C PRO A 14 -5.78 9.00 -1.32
N LEU A 15 -5.99 8.34 -0.20
CA LEU A 15 -6.23 6.88 -0.13
C LEU A 15 -7.71 6.50 -0.35
N GLY A 16 -8.60 7.47 -0.58
CA GLY A 16 -10.04 7.23 -0.76
C GLY A 16 -10.84 7.15 0.54
N LEU A 17 -10.19 7.26 1.71
CA LEU A 17 -10.86 7.41 3.00
C LEU A 17 -11.51 8.79 3.14
N PRO A 18 -12.48 8.98 4.06
CA PRO A 18 -12.98 10.31 4.38
C PRO A 18 -11.83 11.25 4.72
N SER A 19 -11.87 12.46 4.17
CA SER A 19 -10.83 13.46 4.43
C SER A 19 -10.87 13.94 5.88
N ARG A 20 -9.69 14.12 6.44
CA ARG A 20 -9.49 14.68 7.79
C ARG A 20 -8.92 16.10 7.76
N ALA A 21 -8.83 16.71 6.57
CA ALA A 21 -8.26 18.04 6.40
C ALA A 21 -8.96 19.13 7.25
N GLY A 22 -10.28 18.96 7.50
CA GLY A 22 -11.07 19.83 8.36
C GLY A 22 -11.12 19.45 9.83
N GLU A 23 -10.57 18.29 10.23
CA GLU A 23 -10.56 17.85 11.62
C GLU A 23 -9.52 18.63 12.45
N ASP A 24 -9.81 18.78 13.73
CA ASP A 24 -8.94 19.48 14.67
C ASP A 24 -7.66 18.69 15.00
N VAL A 25 -6.55 19.44 15.02
CA VAL A 25 -5.24 19.03 15.51
C VAL A 25 -4.74 20.12 16.44
N ALA A 26 -4.84 19.93 17.75
CA ALA A 26 -4.41 20.86 18.80
C ALA A 26 -4.96 22.30 18.60
N GLY A 27 -6.29 22.42 18.43
CA GLY A 27 -7.00 23.70 18.35
C GLY A 27 -7.13 24.34 16.99
N GLU A 28 -6.63 23.69 15.91
CA GLU A 28 -6.78 24.17 14.52
C GLU A 28 -7.06 23.01 13.56
N PRO A 29 -7.83 23.24 12.47
CA PRO A 29 -7.95 22.26 11.40
C PRO A 29 -6.58 21.84 10.82
N ALA A 30 -6.44 20.56 10.46
CA ALA A 30 -5.19 20.03 9.87
C ALA A 30 -4.74 20.84 8.65
N LEU A 31 -5.66 21.21 7.76
CA LEU A 31 -5.37 22.06 6.59
C LEU A 31 -4.79 23.43 6.99
N VAL A 32 -5.33 24.06 8.04
CA VAL A 32 -4.84 25.37 8.51
C VAL A 32 -3.38 25.27 8.95
N ARG A 33 -3.04 24.23 9.72
CA ARG A 33 -1.65 23.95 10.12
C ARG A 33 -0.74 23.72 8.92
N THR A 34 -1.20 22.94 7.95
CA THR A 34 -0.46 22.69 6.71
C THR A 34 -0.20 23.99 5.96
N VAL A 35 -1.21 24.86 5.80
CA VAL A 35 -1.08 26.15 5.12
C VAL A 35 -0.12 27.09 5.87
N ARG A 36 -0.20 27.18 7.21
CA ARG A 36 0.74 27.97 8.01
C ARG A 36 2.19 27.52 7.84
N ARG A 37 2.43 26.20 7.81
CA ARG A 37 3.77 25.66 7.53
C ARG A 37 4.20 25.94 6.09
N ALA A 38 3.31 25.76 5.12
CA ALA A 38 3.56 26.07 3.70
C ALA A 38 3.92 27.55 3.48
N ALA A 39 3.29 28.45 4.22
CA ALA A 39 3.59 29.88 4.14
C ALA A 39 5.00 30.25 4.63
N ARG A 40 5.67 29.38 5.38
CA ARG A 40 7.04 29.57 5.88
C ARG A 40 8.13 29.09 4.93
N ILE A 41 7.77 28.45 3.80
CA ILE A 41 8.75 27.94 2.83
C ILE A 41 9.42 29.10 2.11
N ASP A 42 10.72 29.27 2.32
CA ASP A 42 11.50 30.30 1.64
C ASP A 42 11.59 30.01 0.12
N GLY A 43 11.67 31.06 -0.69
CA GLY A 43 11.77 30.95 -2.15
C GLY A 43 10.44 30.69 -2.89
N ALA A 44 9.37 30.30 -2.21
CA ALA A 44 8.03 30.20 -2.79
C ALA A 44 7.28 31.53 -2.72
N ARG A 45 6.53 31.89 -3.75
CA ARG A 45 5.83 33.21 -3.80
C ARG A 45 4.42 33.17 -3.23
N ARG A 46 3.71 32.06 -3.37
CA ARG A 46 2.32 31.89 -2.90
C ARG A 46 2.01 30.44 -2.59
N VAL A 47 0.95 30.21 -1.83
CA VAL A 47 0.36 28.90 -1.57
C VAL A 47 -0.90 28.76 -2.43
N VAL A 48 -1.08 27.63 -3.12
CA VAL A 48 -2.25 27.33 -3.94
C VAL A 48 -2.87 26.04 -3.45
N LEU A 49 -4.16 26.08 -3.08
CA LEU A 49 -4.96 24.91 -2.75
C LEU A 49 -5.55 24.36 -4.04
N VAL A 50 -5.12 23.18 -4.46
CA VAL A 50 -5.68 22.47 -5.61
C VAL A 50 -6.77 21.55 -5.09
N HIS A 51 -8.03 21.78 -5.49
CA HIS A 51 -9.18 21.11 -4.89
C HIS A 51 -10.26 20.74 -5.90
N PRO A 52 -11.16 19.76 -5.58
CA PRO A 52 -12.32 19.47 -6.41
C PRO A 52 -13.26 20.65 -6.54
N GLU A 53 -13.85 20.83 -7.74
CA GLU A 53 -14.93 21.79 -7.96
C GLU A 53 -16.08 21.55 -6.97
N GLY A 54 -16.73 22.64 -6.55
CA GLY A 54 -17.82 22.61 -5.58
C GLY A 54 -17.38 22.64 -4.10
N GLN A 55 -16.08 22.50 -3.81
CA GLN A 55 -15.53 22.65 -2.47
C GLN A 55 -14.99 24.06 -2.22
N SER A 56 -14.94 24.47 -0.95
CA SER A 56 -14.50 25.80 -0.53
C SER A 56 -13.43 25.71 0.59
N PRO A 57 -12.22 25.22 0.29
CA PRO A 57 -11.20 25.04 1.34
C PRO A 57 -10.75 26.36 1.99
N LEU A 58 -10.87 27.49 1.32
CA LEU A 58 -10.61 28.81 1.91
C LEU A 58 -11.55 29.14 3.08
N ALA A 59 -12.73 28.51 3.17
CA ALA A 59 -13.64 28.73 4.30
C ALA A 59 -13.00 28.30 5.63
N LEU A 60 -12.15 27.27 5.63
CA LEU A 60 -11.39 26.83 6.82
C LEU A 60 -10.29 27.83 7.23
N LEU A 61 -9.88 28.72 6.33
CA LEU A 61 -8.86 29.75 6.57
C LEU A 61 -9.48 31.11 6.91
N ALA A 62 -10.81 31.22 7.02
CA ALA A 62 -11.48 32.49 7.30
C ALA A 62 -11.00 33.07 8.64
N GLY A 63 -10.49 34.30 8.61
CA GLY A 63 -9.94 34.97 9.79
C GLY A 63 -8.55 34.51 10.24
N VAL A 64 -7.92 33.61 9.49
CA VAL A 64 -6.56 33.12 9.79
C VAL A 64 -5.54 33.94 9.02
N ASP A 65 -4.63 34.61 9.75
CA ASP A 65 -3.44 35.21 9.12
C ASP A 65 -2.38 34.14 8.91
N VAL A 66 -2.01 33.91 7.65
CA VAL A 66 -0.98 32.95 7.25
C VAL A 66 0.33 33.63 6.79
N GLY A 67 0.36 34.97 6.75
CA GLY A 67 1.57 35.75 6.39
C GLY A 67 1.98 35.65 4.90
N ARG A 68 1.18 34.99 4.05
CA ARG A 68 1.44 34.84 2.60
C ARG A 68 0.11 34.68 1.82
N PRO A 69 0.03 35.13 0.54
CA PRO A 69 -1.16 34.95 -0.28
C PRO A 69 -1.50 33.46 -0.44
N VAL A 70 -2.77 33.11 -0.20
CA VAL A 70 -3.34 31.79 -0.43
C VAL A 70 -4.41 31.91 -1.50
N GLU A 71 -4.27 31.13 -2.55
CA GLU A 71 -5.18 31.09 -3.69
C GLU A 71 -5.73 29.67 -3.90
N THR A 72 -6.69 29.51 -4.77
CA THR A 72 -7.28 28.20 -5.08
C THR A 72 -7.23 27.90 -6.57
N PHE A 73 -7.20 26.62 -6.89
CA PHE A 73 -7.36 26.10 -8.24
C PHE A 73 -8.32 24.90 -8.20
N ALA A 74 -9.50 25.09 -8.78
CA ALA A 74 -10.55 24.07 -8.81
C ALA A 74 -10.34 23.09 -9.98
N VAL A 75 -10.63 21.81 -9.74
CA VAL A 75 -10.46 20.71 -10.69
C VAL A 75 -11.71 19.82 -10.65
N GLU A 76 -12.11 19.26 -11.78
CA GLU A 76 -13.22 18.31 -11.84
C GLU A 76 -12.95 17.11 -10.88
N PRO A 77 -13.94 16.71 -10.03
CA PRO A 77 -13.73 15.72 -8.94
C PRO A 77 -13.20 14.37 -9.42
N GLY A 78 -13.70 13.85 -10.54
CA GLY A 78 -13.24 12.55 -11.08
C GLY A 78 -11.78 12.59 -11.53
N ARG A 79 -11.32 13.72 -12.06
CA ARG A 79 -9.91 13.94 -12.42
C ARG A 79 -9.03 14.06 -11.19
N MET A 80 -9.52 14.73 -10.16
CA MET A 80 -8.79 14.87 -8.89
C MET A 80 -8.60 13.52 -8.19
N ARG A 81 -9.58 12.62 -8.26
CA ARG A 81 -9.61 11.31 -7.60
C ARG A 81 -9.16 10.15 -8.50
N ALA A 82 -8.64 10.43 -9.69
CA ALA A 82 -8.32 9.41 -10.69
C ALA A 82 -7.35 8.32 -10.18
N ASN A 83 -6.46 8.67 -9.26
CA ASN A 83 -5.41 7.78 -8.78
C ASN A 83 -5.79 6.97 -7.52
N GLN A 84 -6.87 7.30 -6.80
CA GLN A 84 -7.18 6.71 -5.49
C GLN A 84 -7.20 5.17 -5.52
N ARG A 85 -7.93 4.56 -6.46
CA ARG A 85 -7.99 3.10 -6.57
C ARG A 85 -6.66 2.48 -6.99
N TRP A 86 -5.93 3.16 -7.86
CA TRP A 86 -4.61 2.71 -8.28
C TRP A 86 -3.60 2.77 -7.13
N ILE A 87 -3.63 3.81 -6.31
CA ILE A 87 -2.80 3.93 -5.10
C ILE A 87 -3.13 2.82 -4.09
N ALA A 88 -4.42 2.55 -3.86
CA ALA A 88 -4.85 1.46 -2.99
C ALA A 88 -4.33 0.10 -3.49
N ALA A 89 -4.45 -0.18 -4.79
CA ALA A 89 -3.91 -1.39 -5.40
C ALA A 89 -2.39 -1.51 -5.25
N ARG A 90 -1.66 -0.40 -5.43
CA ARG A 90 -0.21 -0.35 -5.26
C ARG A 90 0.21 -0.53 -3.80
N LYS A 91 -0.47 0.09 -2.88
CA LYS A 91 -0.24 -0.06 -1.43
C LYS A 91 -0.38 -1.54 -1.03
N TRP A 92 -1.41 -2.21 -1.51
CA TRP A 92 -1.61 -3.63 -1.25
C TRP A 92 -0.49 -4.49 -1.84
N ALA A 93 -0.08 -4.24 -3.07
CA ALA A 93 0.94 -5.02 -3.76
C ALA A 93 2.36 -4.88 -3.17
N LEU A 94 2.60 -3.86 -2.34
CA LEU A 94 3.88 -3.67 -1.66
C LEU A 94 4.19 -4.75 -0.62
N ASP A 95 3.21 -5.53 -0.21
CA ASP A 95 3.40 -6.64 0.73
C ASP A 95 4.10 -7.84 0.11
N CYS A 96 3.94 -8.03 -1.18
CA CYS A 96 4.62 -9.10 -1.89
C CYS A 96 6.06 -8.69 -2.17
N TRP A 97 7.00 -9.59 -1.97
CA TRP A 97 8.33 -9.39 -2.54
C TRP A 97 8.24 -9.45 -4.06
N ARG A 98 8.86 -8.45 -4.72
CA ARG A 98 8.73 -8.36 -6.16
C ARG A 98 9.65 -7.45 -6.88
N GLY A 99 10.69 -7.87 -7.21
CA GLY A 99 11.62 -7.04 -7.95
C GLY A 99 10.94 -6.29 -9.09
N GLY A 100 9.95 -5.72 -9.14
CA GLY A 100 9.43 -5.02 -10.30
C GLY A 100 8.02 -4.45 -10.22
N LEU A 101 7.48 -4.42 -9.04
CA LEU A 101 6.16 -3.81 -8.89
C LEU A 101 6.16 -2.29 -9.00
N GLY A 102 7.34 -1.65 -9.17
CA GLY A 102 7.45 -0.21 -9.27
C GLY A 102 6.63 0.44 -8.17
N GLY A 103 7.11 0.41 -6.92
CA GLY A 103 6.34 0.83 -5.77
C GLY A 103 5.78 2.24 -5.94
N ALA A 104 4.56 2.46 -5.46
CA ALA A 104 4.08 3.80 -5.24
C ALA A 104 4.88 4.42 -4.09
N THR A 105 5.24 5.67 -4.23
CA THR A 105 5.80 6.49 -3.15
C THR A 105 4.68 7.27 -2.45
N VAL A 106 4.98 7.86 -1.31
CA VAL A 106 4.04 8.77 -0.66
C VAL A 106 3.68 9.97 -1.55
N TYR A 107 4.56 10.34 -2.44
CA TYR A 107 4.32 11.45 -3.38
C TYR A 107 3.31 11.08 -4.47
N ASP A 108 3.17 9.81 -4.78
CA ASP A 108 2.11 9.33 -5.68
C ASP A 108 0.71 9.51 -5.07
N GLU A 109 0.60 9.57 -3.75
CA GLU A 109 -0.64 9.90 -3.06
C GLU A 109 -1.08 11.35 -3.32
N LEU A 110 -0.14 12.25 -3.67
CA LEU A 110 -0.42 13.65 -4.00
C LEU A 110 -0.82 13.85 -5.47
N LEU A 111 -0.56 12.90 -6.35
CA LEU A 111 -0.95 13.02 -7.76
C LEU A 111 -2.47 12.84 -7.91
N PRO A 112 -3.07 13.55 -8.81
CA PRO A 112 -2.83 13.47 -10.27
C PRO A 112 -1.92 14.57 -10.82
N ALA A 113 -0.98 14.18 -11.68
CA ALA A 113 -0.01 15.10 -12.26
C ALA A 113 -0.66 16.12 -13.19
N ALA A 114 -1.69 15.74 -13.96
CA ALA A 114 -2.34 16.62 -14.93
C ALA A 114 -2.99 17.85 -14.27
N PRO A 115 -3.84 17.76 -13.23
CA PRO A 115 -4.35 18.92 -12.52
C PRO A 115 -3.26 19.80 -11.91
N LEU A 116 -2.19 19.20 -11.37
CA LEU A 116 -1.07 19.98 -10.82
C LEU A 116 -0.33 20.75 -11.92
N THR A 117 -0.15 20.15 -13.09
CA THR A 117 0.42 20.82 -14.27
C THR A 117 -0.44 22.00 -14.72
N GLU A 118 -1.76 21.83 -14.76
CA GLU A 118 -2.70 22.88 -15.12
C GLU A 118 -2.65 24.05 -14.12
N ALA A 119 -2.63 23.75 -12.82
CA ALA A 119 -2.46 24.77 -11.78
C ALA A 119 -1.14 25.54 -11.98
N MET A 120 -0.02 24.84 -12.22
CA MET A 120 1.26 25.50 -12.48
C MET A 120 1.24 26.39 -13.72
N ARG A 121 0.56 25.97 -14.80
CA ARG A 121 0.39 26.80 -15.99
C ARG A 121 -0.47 28.03 -15.73
N HIS A 122 -1.57 27.87 -15.00
CA HIS A 122 -2.47 28.97 -14.64
C HIS A 122 -1.75 30.08 -13.87
N PHE A 123 -0.87 29.69 -12.95
CA PHE A 123 -0.09 30.65 -12.14
C PHE A 123 1.29 30.98 -12.72
N ASP A 124 1.59 30.59 -13.95
CA ASP A 124 2.90 30.75 -14.61
C ASP A 124 4.08 30.30 -13.75
N ALA A 125 3.96 29.12 -13.15
CA ALA A 125 4.99 28.53 -12.32
C ALA A 125 5.86 27.54 -13.10
N SER A 126 7.18 27.59 -12.89
CA SER A 126 8.15 26.65 -13.44
C SER A 126 8.47 25.50 -12.48
N ALA A 127 8.29 25.73 -11.17
CA ALA A 127 8.52 24.74 -10.12
C ALA A 127 7.44 24.81 -9.04
N ALA A 128 7.22 23.70 -8.37
CA ALA A 128 6.31 23.61 -7.22
C ALA A 128 6.88 22.74 -6.10
N VAL A 129 6.59 23.16 -4.87
CA VAL A 129 6.67 22.31 -3.67
C VAL A 129 5.32 21.63 -3.53
N LEU A 130 5.27 20.32 -3.48
CA LEU A 130 4.04 19.51 -3.36
C LEU A 130 3.85 19.03 -1.93
N VAL A 131 2.65 19.26 -1.39
CA VAL A 131 2.24 18.86 -0.02
C VAL A 131 0.78 18.40 -0.06
N GLY A 132 0.40 17.46 0.80
CA GLY A 132 -1.00 17.09 1.02
C GLY A 132 -1.65 17.95 2.10
N ALA A 133 -2.96 18.16 2.02
CA ALA A 133 -3.74 18.93 3.00
C ALA A 133 -3.59 18.41 4.45
N GLU A 134 -3.38 17.12 4.60
CA GLU A 134 -3.30 16.40 5.87
C GLU A 134 -1.84 16.19 6.36
N TRP A 135 -0.86 16.87 5.72
CA TRP A 135 0.56 16.82 6.12
C TRP A 135 0.90 17.92 7.13
N CYS A 136 0.12 18.03 8.17
CA CYS A 136 0.17 19.13 9.13
C CYS A 136 1.45 19.18 9.99
N LEU A 137 2.34 18.18 9.89
CA LEU A 137 3.61 18.09 10.58
C LEU A 137 4.84 18.24 9.66
N PHE A 138 4.66 18.47 8.35
CA PHE A 138 5.81 18.59 7.45
C PHE A 138 6.75 19.72 7.83
N ASP A 139 8.03 19.55 7.59
CA ASP A 139 9.06 20.51 7.94
C ASP A 139 9.25 21.56 6.83
N PRO A 140 8.90 22.84 7.06
CA PRO A 140 9.03 23.88 6.06
C PRO A 140 10.51 24.26 5.77
N GLU A 141 11.44 24.02 6.71
CA GLU A 141 12.86 24.29 6.48
C GLU A 141 13.45 23.27 5.51
N LEU A 142 13.14 21.99 5.68
CA LEU A 142 13.51 20.96 4.68
C LEU A 142 12.96 21.30 3.32
N ALA A 143 11.69 21.71 3.22
CA ALA A 143 11.08 22.12 1.98
C ALA A 143 11.77 23.36 1.35
N SER A 144 12.19 24.32 2.16
CA SER A 144 12.93 25.50 1.71
C SER A 144 14.30 25.11 1.13
N ARG A 145 15.02 24.22 1.81
CA ARG A 145 16.31 23.70 1.32
C ARG A 145 16.16 22.91 0.01
N GLN A 146 15.11 22.09 -0.10
CA GLN A 146 14.80 21.39 -1.36
C GLN A 146 14.51 22.37 -2.49
N LEU A 147 13.75 23.43 -2.21
CA LEU A 147 13.43 24.45 -3.23
C LEU A 147 14.66 25.25 -3.62
N ALA A 148 15.52 25.64 -2.69
CA ALA A 148 16.78 26.32 -2.96
C ALA A 148 17.67 25.48 -3.87
N MET A 149 17.83 24.19 -3.58
CA MET A 149 18.61 23.24 -4.39
C MET A 149 18.08 23.20 -5.84
N HIS A 150 16.76 23.15 -6.03
CA HIS A 150 16.18 23.23 -7.38
C HIS A 150 16.42 24.59 -8.05
N GLN A 151 16.33 25.70 -7.29
CA GLN A 151 16.50 27.04 -7.83
C GLN A 151 17.93 27.34 -8.24
N ASP A 152 18.91 26.76 -7.55
CA ASP A 152 20.34 26.93 -7.87
C ASP A 152 20.68 26.26 -9.22
N GLU A 153 20.19 25.06 -9.48
CA GLU A 153 20.43 24.33 -10.75
C GLU A 153 19.14 23.65 -11.27
N PRO A 154 18.18 24.40 -11.84
CA PRO A 154 16.86 23.87 -12.22
C PRO A 154 16.87 22.74 -13.25
N GLU A 155 17.87 22.69 -14.12
CA GLU A 155 17.99 21.66 -15.13
C GLU A 155 18.61 20.36 -14.59
N ALA A 156 19.47 20.43 -13.57
CA ALA A 156 20.03 19.28 -12.89
C ALA A 156 19.04 18.69 -11.88
N TYR A 157 18.41 19.55 -11.08
CA TYR A 157 17.55 19.15 -9.97
C TYR A 157 16.05 19.35 -10.27
N LYS A 158 15.59 18.70 -11.36
CA LYS A 158 14.16 18.80 -11.80
C LYS A 158 13.18 18.18 -10.81
N LEU A 159 13.64 17.27 -9.97
CA LEU A 159 12.91 16.59 -8.90
C LEU A 159 13.83 16.53 -7.69
N VAL A 160 13.43 17.10 -6.56
CA VAL A 160 14.18 17.03 -5.29
C VAL A 160 13.30 16.45 -4.21
N PHE A 161 13.80 15.43 -3.50
CA PHE A 161 13.13 14.77 -2.40
C PHE A 161 14.07 14.52 -1.22
N THR A 162 13.56 13.98 -0.14
CA THR A 162 14.37 13.46 0.97
C THR A 162 13.91 12.06 1.36
N GLN A 163 14.73 11.33 2.10
CA GLN A 163 14.40 10.05 2.70
C GLN A 163 13.62 10.18 4.03
N ALA A 164 13.05 11.35 4.31
CA ALA A 164 12.23 11.53 5.50
C ALA A 164 10.97 10.66 5.45
N PRO A 165 10.47 10.22 6.61
CA PRO A 165 9.21 9.49 6.69
C PRO A 165 8.04 10.27 6.07
N PRO A 166 7.00 9.55 5.59
CA PRO A 166 5.81 10.16 5.01
C PRO A 166 5.17 11.22 5.91
N GLY A 167 4.92 12.41 5.36
CA GLY A 167 4.31 13.53 6.06
C GLY A 167 5.28 14.49 6.73
N LEU A 168 6.60 14.20 6.76
CA LEU A 168 7.61 15.11 7.33
C LEU A 168 8.33 15.98 6.30
N ALA A 169 8.38 15.58 5.04
CA ALA A 169 9.01 16.37 4.00
C ALA A 169 8.11 16.51 2.78
N ALA A 170 8.20 17.66 2.13
CA ALA A 170 7.59 17.92 0.84
C ALA A 170 8.43 17.31 -0.29
N MET A 171 7.97 17.46 -1.52
CA MET A 171 8.73 17.19 -2.73
C MET A 171 8.74 18.45 -3.60
N VAL A 172 9.89 18.77 -4.17
CA VAL A 172 10.03 19.82 -5.18
C VAL A 172 10.08 19.20 -6.56
N THR A 173 9.31 19.73 -7.49
CA THR A 173 9.31 19.26 -8.88
C THR A 173 9.20 20.41 -9.86
N SER A 174 9.86 20.30 -11.01
CA SER A 174 9.66 21.20 -12.13
C SER A 174 8.34 20.87 -12.85
N ARG A 175 7.75 21.88 -13.52
CA ARG A 175 6.57 21.68 -14.37
C ARG A 175 6.83 20.64 -15.46
N ALA A 176 8.02 20.62 -16.04
CA ALA A 176 8.38 19.67 -17.09
C ALA A 176 8.28 18.20 -16.62
N VAL A 177 8.64 17.90 -15.37
CA VAL A 177 8.48 16.54 -14.80
C VAL A 177 6.99 16.19 -14.66
N LEU A 178 6.17 17.10 -14.15
CA LEU A 178 4.72 16.85 -14.03
C LEU A 178 4.07 16.68 -15.41
N GLU A 179 4.48 17.45 -16.42
CA GLU A 179 4.02 17.31 -17.81
C GLU A 179 4.32 15.92 -18.37
N GLN A 180 5.55 15.42 -18.17
CA GLN A 180 5.94 14.07 -18.58
C GLN A 180 5.13 12.98 -17.84
N LEU A 181 4.93 13.13 -16.53
CA LEU A 181 4.13 12.18 -15.77
C LEU A 181 2.67 12.16 -16.24
N ALA A 182 2.09 13.32 -16.51
CA ALA A 182 0.73 13.47 -17.03
C ALA A 182 0.57 12.84 -18.41
N GLU A 183 1.50 13.10 -19.34
CA GLU A 183 1.49 12.58 -20.71
C GLU A 183 1.58 11.04 -20.74
N HIS A 184 2.42 10.46 -19.89
CA HIS A 184 2.65 9.02 -19.85
C HIS A 184 1.75 8.28 -18.85
N HIS A 185 0.85 8.97 -18.15
CA HIS A 185 0.08 8.41 -17.02
C HIS A 185 0.97 7.66 -16.02
N ALA A 186 2.17 8.20 -15.80
CA ALA A 186 3.20 7.59 -14.98
C ALA A 186 3.15 8.11 -13.54
N ALA A 187 3.56 7.24 -12.61
CA ALA A 187 3.72 7.59 -11.21
C ALA A 187 5.15 8.06 -10.91
N PHE A 188 5.36 8.83 -9.84
CA PHE A 188 6.69 9.18 -9.36
C PHE A 188 7.53 7.94 -9.03
N GLY A 189 6.94 6.95 -8.37
CA GLY A 189 7.62 5.69 -8.09
C GLY A 189 8.13 4.98 -9.33
N GLN A 190 7.44 5.08 -10.46
CA GLN A 190 7.91 4.56 -11.74
C GLN A 190 9.04 5.40 -12.33
N ALA A 191 8.97 6.73 -12.19
CA ALA A 191 10.03 7.63 -12.64
C ALA A 191 11.31 7.50 -11.81
N MET A 192 11.17 7.19 -10.52
CA MET A 192 12.27 7.01 -9.56
C MET A 192 12.76 5.55 -9.50
N GLY A 193 11.98 4.60 -9.98
CA GLY A 193 12.29 3.18 -9.94
C GLY A 193 13.34 2.75 -10.98
N TYR A 194 13.97 1.60 -10.71
CA TYR A 194 14.88 0.97 -11.68
C TYR A 194 14.10 0.48 -12.90
N ASN A 195 14.54 0.89 -14.08
CA ASN A 195 14.02 0.40 -15.35
C ASN A 195 15.13 -0.41 -16.07
N PRO A 196 14.99 -1.74 -16.19
CA PRO A 196 16.01 -2.58 -16.83
C PRO A 196 16.24 -2.27 -18.31
N ARG A 197 15.26 -1.64 -18.99
CA ARG A 197 15.40 -1.25 -20.42
C ARG A 197 16.11 0.09 -20.61
N ALA A 198 16.07 0.94 -19.59
CA ALA A 198 16.74 2.22 -19.55
C ALA A 198 17.34 2.38 -18.14
N PRO A 199 18.44 1.63 -17.85
CA PRO A 199 19.06 1.66 -16.54
C PRO A 199 19.44 3.11 -16.21
N ARG A 200 18.96 3.58 -15.07
CA ARG A 200 19.31 4.89 -14.50
C ARG A 200 20.10 4.65 -13.23
N PRO A 201 20.99 5.57 -12.87
CA PRO A 201 21.60 5.54 -11.55
C PRO A 201 20.52 5.51 -10.46
N ASP A 202 20.84 4.91 -9.32
CA ASP A 202 19.94 4.88 -8.16
C ASP A 202 19.52 6.31 -7.76
N PRO A 203 18.21 6.66 -7.75
CA PRO A 203 17.77 8.00 -7.38
C PRO A 203 18.21 8.43 -5.98
N VAL A 204 18.36 7.48 -5.06
CA VAL A 204 18.85 7.76 -3.70
C VAL A 204 20.34 8.07 -3.69
N GLY A 205 21.10 7.47 -4.59
CA GLY A 205 22.52 7.76 -4.80
C GLY A 205 22.81 8.98 -5.68
N GLN A 206 21.76 9.64 -6.20
CA GLN A 206 21.90 10.87 -6.99
C GLN A 206 21.80 12.11 -6.10
N ASP A 207 22.33 13.22 -6.60
CA ASP A 207 22.30 14.52 -5.94
C ASP A 207 20.88 15.10 -5.74
N VAL A 208 19.85 14.49 -6.34
CA VAL A 208 18.43 14.87 -6.17
C VAL A 208 17.84 14.51 -4.80
N ASN A 209 18.52 13.68 -4.01
CA ASN A 209 18.15 13.32 -2.66
C ASN A 209 18.84 14.26 -1.66
N LEU A 210 18.08 15.21 -1.10
CA LEU A 210 18.62 16.10 -0.06
C LEU A 210 18.96 15.30 1.20
N PRO A 211 20.22 15.27 1.67
CA PRO A 211 20.61 14.58 2.90
C PRO A 211 19.91 15.17 4.14
N ILE A 212 19.47 14.28 5.02
CA ILE A 212 18.82 14.63 6.29
C ILE A 212 19.48 13.88 7.46
N PRO A 213 19.28 14.35 8.71
CA PRO A 213 19.83 13.67 9.87
C PRO A 213 19.38 12.21 9.99
N PRO A 214 20.29 11.29 10.42
CA PRO A 214 19.97 9.85 10.51
C PRO A 214 18.76 9.57 11.41
N GLU A 215 18.57 10.29 12.50
CA GLU A 215 17.43 10.15 13.41
C GLU A 215 16.08 10.40 12.73
N VAL A 216 16.04 11.30 11.74
CA VAL A 216 14.85 11.54 10.92
C VAL A 216 14.71 10.48 9.83
N ARG A 217 15.81 10.19 9.12
CA ARG A 217 15.82 9.22 8.01
C ARG A 217 15.42 7.82 8.45
N ASP A 218 15.90 7.39 9.61
CA ASP A 218 15.73 6.01 10.09
C ASP A 218 14.44 5.82 10.90
N ALA A 219 13.69 6.90 11.15
CA ALA A 219 12.37 6.82 11.76
C ALA A 219 11.37 6.11 10.84
N ARG A 220 10.60 5.17 11.41
CA ARG A 220 9.68 4.30 10.64
C ARG A 220 8.21 4.61 10.95
N GLY A 221 7.87 5.88 11.04
CA GLY A 221 6.52 6.37 11.25
C GLY A 221 5.84 6.81 9.94
N ARG A 222 4.51 6.97 10.00
CA ARG A 222 3.71 7.73 9.04
C ARG A 222 3.12 8.93 9.78
N PHE A 223 3.48 10.14 9.36
CA PHE A 223 3.16 11.40 10.03
C PHE A 223 2.11 12.20 9.25
N ILE A 224 1.18 11.49 8.61
CA ILE A 224 0.08 12.06 7.81
C ILE A 224 -1.23 11.84 8.58
N PHE A 225 -2.07 12.86 8.62
CA PHE A 225 -3.34 12.85 9.33
C PHE A 225 -4.49 12.27 8.49
N ASP A 226 -4.23 11.29 7.62
CA ASP A 226 -5.13 10.78 6.58
C ASP A 226 -5.84 9.46 6.93
N THR A 227 -5.32 8.72 7.91
CA THR A 227 -5.88 7.44 8.36
C THR A 227 -6.20 7.48 9.85
N PRO A 228 -7.05 6.57 10.38
CA PRO A 228 -7.29 6.50 11.82
C PRO A 228 -6.01 6.37 12.65
N ALA A 229 -5.09 5.49 12.22
CA ALA A 229 -3.80 5.29 12.88
C ALA A 229 -2.89 6.53 12.75
N GLY A 230 -2.83 7.14 11.55
CA GLY A 230 -2.09 8.38 11.32
C GLY A 230 -2.64 9.53 12.16
N ALA A 231 -3.96 9.66 12.27
CA ALA A 231 -4.59 10.68 13.09
C ALA A 231 -4.27 10.51 14.59
N ALA A 232 -4.30 9.28 15.10
CA ALA A 232 -3.93 8.99 16.48
C ALA A 232 -2.46 9.37 16.76
N ALA A 233 -1.55 9.01 15.85
CA ALA A 233 -0.13 9.34 15.96
C ALA A 233 0.11 10.86 15.93
N VAL A 234 -0.51 11.57 14.98
CA VAL A 234 -0.37 13.04 14.85
C VAL A 234 -0.90 13.76 16.08
N ARG A 235 -2.05 13.33 16.65
CA ARG A 235 -2.58 13.92 17.88
C ARG A 235 -1.66 13.70 19.07
N ALA A 236 -1.16 12.48 19.27
CA ALA A 236 -0.23 12.17 20.35
C ALA A 236 1.08 13.01 20.25
N ILE A 237 1.59 13.18 19.02
CA ILE A 237 2.75 14.05 18.76
C ILE A 237 2.42 15.52 19.08
N ALA A 238 1.25 15.99 18.66
CA ALA A 238 0.83 17.36 18.89
C ALA A 238 0.68 17.66 20.40
N ASP A 239 0.09 16.72 21.15
CA ASP A 239 -0.04 16.80 22.60
C ASP A 239 1.33 16.82 23.29
N GLY A 240 2.27 15.97 22.88
CA GLY A 240 3.64 15.92 23.41
C GLY A 240 4.47 17.15 23.10
N LEU A 241 4.22 17.82 21.98
CA LEU A 241 4.90 19.06 21.60
C LEU A 241 4.29 20.30 22.26
N GLY A 242 2.97 20.32 22.49
CA GLY A 242 2.24 21.46 23.05
C GLY A 242 2.53 22.75 22.26
N ASP A 243 2.91 23.82 22.95
CA ASP A 243 3.20 25.13 22.35
C ASP A 243 4.34 25.09 21.31
N ARG A 244 5.22 24.10 21.38
CA ARG A 244 6.33 23.93 20.43
C ARG A 244 5.86 23.40 19.06
N LEU A 245 4.63 22.88 18.95
CA LEU A 245 4.10 22.27 17.74
C LEU A 245 4.23 23.18 16.51
N ALA A 246 3.93 24.48 16.67
CA ALA A 246 3.96 25.45 15.57
C ALA A 246 5.37 25.60 14.95
N GLN A 247 6.42 25.43 15.73
CA GLN A 247 7.82 25.63 15.32
C GLN A 247 8.60 24.31 15.17
N ALA A 248 7.98 23.16 15.48
CA ALA A 248 8.65 21.87 15.47
C ALA A 248 9.15 21.53 14.07
N ASP A 249 10.42 21.18 13.97
CA ASP A 249 11.08 20.60 12.81
C ASP A 249 10.86 19.07 12.76
N ALA A 250 11.36 18.43 11.72
CA ALA A 250 11.22 16.98 11.54
C ALA A 250 11.86 16.18 12.70
N ALA A 251 12.99 16.63 13.24
CA ALA A 251 13.66 15.95 14.34
C ALA A 251 12.86 16.02 15.65
N ALA A 252 12.28 17.19 15.95
CA ALA A 252 11.41 17.36 17.13
C ALA A 252 10.14 16.52 17.02
N VAL A 253 9.55 16.41 15.82
CA VAL A 253 8.38 15.55 15.56
C VAL A 253 8.73 14.08 15.77
N VAL A 254 9.84 13.60 15.21
CA VAL A 254 10.30 12.21 15.39
C VAL A 254 10.57 11.90 16.85
N LYS A 255 11.22 12.80 17.56
CA LYS A 255 11.49 12.65 19.00
C LYS A 255 10.18 12.55 19.81
N ALA A 256 9.23 13.45 19.57
CA ALA A 256 7.94 13.41 20.25
C ALA A 256 7.15 12.12 19.94
N TRP A 257 7.26 11.60 18.72
CA TRP A 257 6.66 10.30 18.34
C TRP A 257 7.31 9.12 19.07
N GLN A 258 8.63 9.13 19.23
CA GLN A 258 9.36 8.06 19.93
C GLN A 258 9.13 8.07 21.46
N GLU A 259 8.91 9.25 22.03
CA GLU A 259 8.64 9.44 23.47
C GLU A 259 7.15 9.35 23.81
N GLY A 260 6.28 9.46 22.82
CA GLY A 260 4.81 9.46 22.98
C GLY A 260 4.20 8.07 23.05
N GLU A 261 3.10 7.96 23.78
CA GLU A 261 2.26 6.77 23.77
C GLU A 261 1.20 6.91 22.66
N VAL A 262 1.40 6.21 21.55
CA VAL A 262 0.41 6.15 20.47
C VAL A 262 -0.45 4.90 20.64
N ALA A 263 -1.76 5.09 20.74
CA ALA A 263 -2.69 3.96 20.75
C ALA A 263 -2.51 3.13 19.47
N PRO A 264 -2.33 1.81 19.60
CA PRO A 264 -2.15 0.96 18.43
C PRO A 264 -3.44 0.89 17.60
N PRO A 265 -3.33 0.64 16.27
CA PRO A 265 -4.51 0.47 15.43
C PRO A 265 -5.37 -0.71 15.90
N ALA A 266 -6.70 -0.53 15.81
CA ALA A 266 -7.67 -1.55 16.22
C ALA A 266 -7.54 -2.85 15.42
N LEU A 267 -7.13 -2.75 14.14
CA LEU A 267 -6.87 -3.88 13.26
C LEU A 267 -5.53 -3.70 12.52
N PRO A 268 -4.93 -4.77 12.00
CA PRO A 268 -3.76 -4.65 11.13
C PRO A 268 -4.14 -4.04 9.79
N GLN A 269 -3.17 -3.44 9.12
CA GLN A 269 -3.39 -2.89 7.77
C GLN A 269 -3.64 -3.97 6.71
N GLN A 270 -3.35 -5.23 7.00
CA GLN A 270 -3.47 -6.34 6.05
C GLN A 270 -4.27 -7.48 6.65
N VAL A 271 -5.35 -7.82 5.97
CA VAL A 271 -6.17 -8.97 6.34
C VAL A 271 -6.34 -9.88 5.14
N THR A 272 -6.00 -11.15 5.32
CA THR A 272 -6.34 -12.23 4.38
C THR A 272 -7.60 -12.91 4.87
N LEU A 273 -8.63 -12.94 4.01
CA LEU A 273 -9.88 -13.66 4.24
C LEU A 273 -9.95 -14.84 3.27
N GLU A 274 -9.85 -16.03 3.83
CA GLU A 274 -10.04 -17.25 3.06
C GLU A 274 -11.53 -17.51 2.89
N LEU A 275 -12.04 -17.32 1.67
CA LEU A 275 -13.45 -17.61 1.37
C LEU A 275 -13.71 -19.12 1.25
N THR A 276 -12.71 -19.89 0.82
CA THR A 276 -12.77 -21.34 0.69
C THR A 276 -11.36 -21.92 0.65
N PRO A 277 -11.10 -23.11 1.22
CA PRO A 277 -9.84 -23.82 1.04
C PRO A 277 -9.72 -24.51 -0.32
N GLU A 278 -10.79 -24.58 -1.11
CA GLU A 278 -10.82 -25.31 -2.37
C GLU A 278 -10.04 -24.61 -3.49
N ARG A 279 -9.48 -25.44 -4.38
CA ARG A 279 -8.85 -24.99 -5.63
C ARG A 279 -9.37 -25.82 -6.81
N ALA A 280 -9.37 -25.20 -8.01
CA ALA A 280 -9.70 -25.91 -9.24
C ALA A 280 -8.58 -26.84 -9.71
N VAL A 281 -7.34 -26.52 -9.34
CA VAL A 281 -6.14 -27.32 -9.68
C VAL A 281 -5.27 -27.48 -8.44
N SER A 282 -4.77 -28.70 -8.23
CA SER A 282 -3.95 -29.06 -7.10
C SER A 282 -2.78 -29.93 -7.56
N GLY A 283 -1.58 -29.45 -7.34
CA GLY A 283 -0.35 -30.15 -7.69
C GLY A 283 0.71 -30.03 -6.61
N PRO A 284 1.89 -30.59 -6.80
CA PRO A 284 2.94 -30.66 -5.76
C PRO A 284 3.33 -29.32 -5.14
N ILE A 285 3.07 -28.20 -5.81
CA ILE A 285 3.39 -26.85 -5.29
C ILE A 285 2.28 -26.28 -4.39
N THR A 286 1.12 -26.93 -4.35
CA THR A 286 -0.07 -26.44 -3.62
C THR A 286 -0.28 -27.21 -2.32
N PRO A 287 -0.71 -26.52 -1.23
CA PRO A 287 -1.02 -27.19 0.03
C PRO A 287 -2.05 -28.32 -0.08
N GLN A 288 -3.07 -28.14 -0.93
CA GLN A 288 -4.17 -29.12 -1.13
C GLN A 288 -3.71 -30.47 -1.70
N HIS A 289 -2.50 -30.55 -2.24
CA HIS A 289 -1.91 -31.81 -2.67
C HIS A 289 -1.40 -32.67 -1.49
N TRP A 290 -1.07 -32.00 -0.37
CA TRP A 290 -0.40 -32.61 0.77
C TRP A 290 -1.25 -32.67 2.03
N VAL A 291 -2.22 -31.75 2.12
CA VAL A 291 -3.04 -31.53 3.32
C VAL A 291 -4.51 -31.53 2.92
N GLU A 292 -5.29 -32.31 3.65
CA GLU A 292 -6.75 -32.26 3.60
C GLU A 292 -7.24 -31.15 4.55
N PHE A 293 -8.16 -30.32 4.05
CA PHE A 293 -8.76 -29.22 4.80
C PHE A 293 -10.23 -29.53 5.05
N ASP A 294 -10.58 -29.84 6.29
CA ASP A 294 -11.94 -30.26 6.68
C ASP A 294 -12.95 -29.11 6.76
N ARG A 295 -12.48 -27.84 6.65
CA ARG A 295 -13.36 -26.68 6.72
C ARG A 295 -14.09 -26.41 5.40
N ALA A 296 -15.37 -26.06 5.50
CA ALA A 296 -16.20 -25.68 4.36
C ALA A 296 -15.86 -24.26 3.85
N ALA A 297 -16.47 -23.88 2.72
CA ALA A 297 -16.49 -22.49 2.28
C ALA A 297 -17.15 -21.59 3.34
N MET A 298 -16.68 -20.37 3.48
CA MET A 298 -17.14 -19.41 4.48
C MET A 298 -18.61 -19.08 4.29
N ASP A 299 -19.36 -19.02 5.38
CA ASP A 299 -20.73 -18.50 5.35
C ASP A 299 -20.74 -17.03 4.91
N ALA A 300 -21.63 -16.70 3.96
CA ALA A 300 -21.67 -15.35 3.41
C ALA A 300 -22.15 -14.29 4.41
N GLY A 301 -22.91 -14.67 5.43
CA GLY A 301 -23.32 -13.81 6.55
C GLY A 301 -22.10 -13.44 7.40
N LEU A 302 -21.36 -14.46 7.87
CA LEU A 302 -20.12 -14.28 8.60
C LEU A 302 -19.12 -13.42 7.82
N ALA A 303 -18.95 -13.69 6.53
CA ALA A 303 -18.07 -12.87 5.70
C ALA A 303 -18.46 -11.39 5.70
N ARG A 304 -19.76 -11.06 5.58
CA ARG A 304 -20.24 -9.67 5.63
C ARG A 304 -20.01 -9.00 6.98
N GLU A 305 -20.20 -9.73 8.07
CA GLU A 305 -19.91 -9.22 9.42
C GLU A 305 -18.42 -8.89 9.60
N ILE A 306 -17.55 -9.75 9.10
CA ILE A 306 -16.10 -9.49 9.06
C ILE A 306 -15.80 -8.24 8.23
N LEU A 307 -16.34 -8.16 7.01
CA LEU A 307 -16.11 -7.03 6.09
C LEU A 307 -16.58 -5.69 6.68
N ALA A 308 -17.68 -5.67 7.43
CA ALA A 308 -18.16 -4.48 8.14
C ALA A 308 -17.13 -4.00 9.17
N GLN A 309 -16.56 -4.89 9.98
CA GLN A 309 -15.51 -4.55 10.94
C GLN A 309 -14.24 -4.02 10.27
N LEU A 310 -13.86 -4.58 9.10
CA LEU A 310 -12.70 -4.09 8.34
C LEU A 310 -12.94 -2.69 7.77
N GLY A 311 -14.15 -2.41 7.28
CA GLY A 311 -14.55 -1.10 6.78
C GLY A 311 -14.57 -0.03 7.88
N GLU A 312 -15.08 -0.37 9.06
CA GLU A 312 -15.10 0.53 10.22
C GLU A 312 -13.69 0.90 10.68
N ALA A 313 -12.75 -0.02 10.62
CA ALA A 313 -11.34 0.26 10.94
C ALA A 313 -10.68 1.25 9.98
N GLY A 314 -11.13 1.33 8.73
CA GLY A 314 -10.82 2.38 7.76
C GLY A 314 -9.44 2.32 7.09
N ASP A 315 -8.44 1.65 7.64
CA ASP A 315 -7.08 1.55 7.04
C ASP A 315 -6.68 0.08 6.87
N VAL A 316 -7.54 -0.69 6.19
CA VAL A 316 -7.30 -2.12 5.94
C VAL A 316 -7.25 -2.38 4.44
N ALA A 317 -6.24 -3.12 4.01
CA ALA A 317 -6.18 -3.76 2.72
C ALA A 317 -6.60 -5.24 2.88
N LEU A 318 -7.64 -5.64 2.14
CA LEU A 318 -8.21 -6.98 2.16
C LEU A 318 -7.68 -7.81 1.01
N ARG A 319 -7.25 -9.02 1.31
CA ARG A 319 -6.95 -10.07 0.34
C ARG A 319 -8.01 -11.16 0.44
N LEU A 320 -8.85 -11.29 -0.57
CA LEU A 320 -9.74 -12.44 -0.76
C LEU A 320 -8.94 -13.59 -1.37
N GLY A 321 -8.55 -14.57 -0.56
CA GLY A 321 -7.62 -15.60 -1.01
C GLY A 321 -7.06 -16.42 0.14
N GLY A 322 -5.75 -16.58 0.18
CA GLY A 322 -5.09 -17.49 1.13
C GLY A 322 -4.75 -18.82 0.46
N LEU A 323 -5.19 -19.95 1.02
CA LEU A 323 -4.86 -21.29 0.49
C LEU A 323 -5.70 -21.64 -0.73
N GLY A 324 -6.99 -21.32 -0.73
CA GLY A 324 -7.91 -21.64 -1.80
C GLY A 324 -7.93 -20.63 -2.95
N ASP A 325 -8.77 -20.87 -3.91
CA ASP A 325 -9.09 -19.95 -5.01
C ASP A 325 -10.40 -19.22 -4.68
N ALA A 326 -10.33 -17.93 -4.42
CA ALA A 326 -11.51 -17.15 -4.01
C ALA A 326 -12.67 -17.24 -5.01
N MET A 327 -12.39 -17.40 -6.32
CA MET A 327 -13.44 -17.56 -7.34
C MET A 327 -14.23 -18.87 -7.22
N ARG A 328 -13.77 -19.84 -6.41
CA ARG A 328 -14.52 -21.08 -6.13
C ARG A 328 -15.65 -20.86 -5.12
N HIS A 329 -15.64 -19.75 -4.38
CA HIS A 329 -16.73 -19.41 -3.49
C HIS A 329 -17.92 -18.84 -4.31
N PRO A 330 -19.16 -19.35 -4.14
CA PRO A 330 -20.29 -18.95 -4.98
C PRO A 330 -20.63 -17.45 -4.89
N ALA A 331 -20.46 -16.83 -3.72
CA ALA A 331 -20.78 -15.42 -3.46
C ALA A 331 -19.56 -14.49 -3.56
N TRP A 332 -18.44 -14.90 -4.14
CA TRP A 332 -17.20 -14.09 -4.09
C TRP A 332 -17.36 -12.67 -4.67
N ARG A 333 -18.18 -12.49 -5.73
CA ARG A 333 -18.42 -11.17 -6.34
C ARG A 333 -19.21 -10.26 -5.42
N GLU A 334 -20.26 -10.78 -4.81
CA GLU A 334 -21.11 -10.06 -3.86
C GLU A 334 -20.30 -9.67 -2.61
N LEU A 335 -19.40 -10.54 -2.16
CA LEU A 335 -18.51 -10.25 -1.02
C LEU A 335 -17.45 -9.21 -1.38
N ALA A 336 -16.88 -9.23 -2.58
CA ALA A 336 -15.98 -8.18 -3.05
C ALA A 336 -16.70 -6.82 -3.11
N GLN A 337 -17.93 -6.79 -3.60
CA GLN A 337 -18.76 -5.59 -3.62
C GLN A 337 -19.11 -5.11 -2.20
N ALA A 338 -19.51 -6.02 -1.31
CA ALA A 338 -19.78 -5.71 0.10
C ALA A 338 -18.56 -5.12 0.82
N ALA A 339 -17.36 -5.62 0.54
CA ALA A 339 -16.13 -5.03 1.06
C ALA A 339 -15.94 -3.58 0.60
N ARG A 340 -16.24 -3.30 -0.68
CA ARG A 340 -16.18 -1.94 -1.23
C ARG A 340 -17.20 -1.01 -0.58
N GLU A 341 -18.43 -1.48 -0.40
CA GLU A 341 -19.52 -0.74 0.23
C GLU A 341 -19.26 -0.47 1.72
N ALA A 342 -18.62 -1.41 2.42
CA ALA A 342 -18.17 -1.24 3.79
C ALA A 342 -17.03 -0.21 3.94
N GLY A 343 -16.37 0.22 2.85
CA GLY A 343 -15.28 1.21 2.88
C GLY A 343 -13.88 0.61 3.03
N VAL A 344 -13.70 -0.67 2.74
CA VAL A 344 -12.36 -1.30 2.76
C VAL A 344 -11.44 -0.59 1.75
N LEU A 345 -10.25 -0.19 2.23
CA LEU A 345 -9.30 0.68 1.50
C LEU A 345 -8.81 0.08 0.17
N GLY A 346 -8.38 -1.19 0.19
CA GLY A 346 -7.90 -1.90 -0.98
C GLY A 346 -8.41 -3.33 -0.98
N ILE A 347 -8.85 -3.83 -2.15
CA ILE A 347 -9.41 -5.17 -2.28
C ILE A 347 -8.64 -5.92 -3.36
N ALA A 348 -7.94 -6.97 -2.95
CA ALA A 348 -7.24 -7.89 -3.83
C ALA A 348 -7.90 -9.27 -3.83
N LEU A 349 -7.78 -9.99 -4.93
CA LEU A 349 -8.27 -11.35 -5.06
C LEU A 349 -7.21 -12.27 -5.65
N ASP A 350 -7.06 -13.45 -5.06
CA ASP A 350 -6.18 -14.51 -5.56
C ASP A 350 -6.97 -15.55 -6.34
N THR A 351 -6.48 -15.95 -7.53
CA THR A 351 -7.09 -17.00 -8.34
C THR A 351 -6.06 -17.81 -9.13
N ASP A 352 -6.42 -19.05 -9.45
CA ASP A 352 -5.70 -19.88 -10.41
C ASP A 352 -6.07 -19.54 -11.88
N LEU A 353 -7.16 -18.82 -12.09
CA LEU A 353 -7.67 -18.35 -13.37
C LEU A 353 -7.86 -19.46 -14.43
N VAL A 354 -8.17 -20.66 -14.01
CA VAL A 354 -8.35 -21.85 -14.91
C VAL A 354 -9.78 -22.05 -15.41
N GLY A 355 -10.73 -21.24 -14.93
CA GLY A 355 -12.13 -21.28 -15.31
C GLY A 355 -12.39 -20.88 -16.76
N GLU A 356 -13.67 -20.81 -17.15
CA GLU A 356 -14.05 -20.38 -18.48
C GLU A 356 -13.77 -18.88 -18.71
N PRO A 357 -13.50 -18.47 -19.97
CA PRO A 357 -13.15 -17.08 -20.25
C PRO A 357 -14.22 -16.05 -19.83
N GLY A 358 -15.50 -16.42 -19.89
CA GLY A 358 -16.59 -15.55 -19.43
C GLY A 358 -16.56 -15.32 -17.93
N GLU A 359 -16.24 -16.35 -17.17
CA GLU A 359 -16.04 -16.26 -15.71
C GLU A 359 -14.83 -15.35 -15.37
N ALA A 360 -13.72 -15.54 -16.06
CA ALA A 360 -12.53 -14.69 -15.84
C ALA A 360 -12.83 -13.20 -16.04
N LEU A 361 -13.62 -12.83 -17.06
CA LEU A 361 -13.94 -11.44 -17.36
C LEU A 361 -14.76 -10.75 -16.25
N THR A 362 -15.49 -11.50 -15.44
CA THR A 362 -16.26 -10.93 -14.32
C THR A 362 -15.38 -10.24 -13.27
N LEU A 363 -14.08 -10.57 -13.21
CA LEU A 363 -13.10 -9.90 -12.35
C LEU A 363 -12.97 -8.39 -12.65
N LEU A 364 -13.23 -7.96 -13.88
CA LEU A 364 -13.12 -6.55 -14.28
C LEU A 364 -14.24 -5.67 -13.71
N GLU A 365 -15.36 -6.28 -13.31
CA GLU A 365 -16.56 -5.58 -12.82
C GLU A 365 -16.79 -5.79 -11.32
N ALA A 366 -16.00 -6.65 -10.67
CA ALA A 366 -16.18 -7.02 -9.27
C ALA A 366 -15.70 -5.96 -8.24
N GLY A 367 -15.32 -4.77 -8.69
CA GLY A 367 -14.86 -3.71 -7.77
C GLY A 367 -13.46 -3.92 -7.18
N LEU A 368 -12.69 -4.87 -7.70
CA LEU A 368 -11.34 -5.21 -7.24
C LEU A 368 -10.31 -4.14 -7.61
N ASP A 369 -9.31 -3.94 -6.77
CA ASP A 369 -8.16 -3.08 -7.04
C ASP A 369 -6.99 -3.88 -7.63
N ALA A 370 -6.82 -5.14 -7.22
CA ALA A 370 -5.81 -6.04 -7.74
C ALA A 370 -6.33 -7.47 -7.88
N VAL A 371 -5.79 -8.20 -8.85
CA VAL A 371 -6.01 -9.64 -9.02
C VAL A 371 -4.67 -10.33 -9.14
N THR A 372 -4.35 -11.21 -8.20
CA THR A 372 -3.15 -12.05 -8.25
C THR A 372 -3.48 -13.37 -8.95
N VAL A 373 -2.78 -13.63 -10.05
CA VAL A 373 -2.95 -14.86 -10.84
C VAL A 373 -1.81 -15.83 -10.55
N ARG A 374 -2.14 -16.95 -9.94
CA ARG A 374 -1.16 -18.00 -9.55
C ARG A 374 -0.77 -18.85 -10.76
N MET A 375 0.09 -18.32 -11.62
CA MET A 375 0.53 -19.02 -12.83
C MET A 375 1.53 -20.14 -12.54
N ASN A 376 2.45 -19.90 -11.61
CA ASN A 376 3.48 -20.84 -11.14
C ASN A 376 4.44 -21.42 -12.20
N ALA A 377 4.32 -21.05 -13.46
CA ALA A 377 5.24 -21.44 -14.55
C ALA A 377 5.09 -20.53 -15.76
N ASP A 378 6.08 -20.54 -16.65
CA ASP A 378 6.02 -19.92 -17.99
C ASP A 378 6.04 -20.95 -19.13
N GLN A 379 6.32 -22.22 -18.80
CA GLN A 379 6.34 -23.34 -19.75
C GLN A 379 5.34 -24.42 -19.36
N ALA A 380 4.71 -25.05 -20.37
CA ALA A 380 3.71 -26.11 -20.16
C ALA A 380 4.27 -27.31 -19.41
N GLU A 381 5.52 -27.67 -19.65
CA GLU A 381 6.19 -28.78 -18.95
C GLU A 381 6.38 -28.45 -17.46
N THR A 382 6.90 -27.28 -17.15
CA THR A 382 7.06 -26.81 -15.77
C THR A 382 5.70 -26.73 -15.08
N TYR A 383 4.68 -26.18 -15.76
CA TYR A 383 3.34 -26.07 -15.20
C TYR A 383 2.76 -27.46 -14.84
N ARG A 384 2.87 -28.44 -15.75
CA ARG A 384 2.46 -29.83 -15.46
C ARG A 384 3.22 -30.42 -14.27
N ALA A 385 4.52 -30.17 -14.20
CA ALA A 385 5.36 -30.70 -13.13
C ALA A 385 5.01 -30.14 -11.74
N VAL A 386 4.52 -28.89 -11.64
CA VAL A 386 4.21 -28.24 -10.37
C VAL A 386 2.71 -28.21 -10.04
N MET A 387 1.84 -28.15 -11.06
CA MET A 387 0.38 -28.08 -10.88
C MET A 387 -0.34 -29.41 -11.15
N GLY A 388 0.36 -30.43 -11.63
CA GLY A 388 -0.19 -31.76 -11.87
C GLY A 388 -1.10 -31.89 -13.12
N VAL A 389 -1.38 -30.79 -13.81
CA VAL A 389 -2.29 -30.72 -14.97
C VAL A 389 -1.74 -29.75 -16.02
N ASP A 390 -2.23 -29.85 -17.25
CA ASP A 390 -1.87 -28.90 -18.33
C ASP A 390 -2.99 -27.86 -18.52
N ARG A 391 -2.89 -26.76 -17.78
CA ARG A 391 -3.83 -25.63 -17.86
C ARG A 391 -3.17 -24.29 -18.19
N LEU A 392 -1.86 -24.26 -18.40
CA LEU A 392 -1.14 -23.01 -18.68
C LEU A 392 -1.72 -22.25 -19.90
N PRO A 393 -2.07 -22.90 -21.04
CA PRO A 393 -2.69 -22.18 -22.16
C PRO A 393 -4.01 -21.51 -21.80
N ARG A 394 -4.83 -22.15 -20.91
CA ARG A 394 -6.09 -21.57 -20.43
C ARG A 394 -5.83 -20.33 -19.57
N VAL A 395 -4.94 -20.44 -18.59
CA VAL A 395 -4.59 -19.32 -17.70
C VAL A 395 -4.02 -18.13 -18.49
N THR A 396 -3.08 -18.39 -19.40
CA THR A 396 -2.50 -17.36 -20.27
C THR A 396 -3.55 -16.71 -21.16
N GLY A 397 -4.42 -17.51 -21.80
CA GLY A 397 -5.49 -17.00 -22.66
C GLY A 397 -6.53 -16.17 -21.89
N ASN A 398 -6.89 -16.55 -20.67
CA ASN A 398 -7.77 -15.76 -19.80
C ASN A 398 -7.11 -14.44 -19.41
N LEU A 399 -5.84 -14.48 -19.04
CA LEU A 399 -5.08 -13.29 -18.66
C LEU A 399 -4.93 -12.31 -19.85
N ASP A 400 -4.63 -12.80 -21.04
CA ASP A 400 -4.61 -11.99 -22.27
C ASP A 400 -5.95 -11.30 -22.55
N LYS A 401 -7.07 -12.02 -22.36
CA LYS A 401 -8.40 -11.44 -22.51
C LYS A 401 -8.67 -10.34 -21.48
N LEU A 402 -8.31 -10.58 -20.23
CA LEU A 402 -8.41 -9.59 -19.16
C LEU A 402 -7.63 -8.31 -19.50
N PHE A 403 -6.38 -8.44 -19.97
CA PHE A 403 -5.59 -7.28 -20.37
C PHE A 403 -6.23 -6.48 -21.49
N ARG A 404 -6.71 -7.17 -22.55
CA ARG A 404 -7.36 -6.51 -23.69
C ARG A 404 -8.63 -5.79 -23.27
N GLN A 405 -9.49 -6.44 -22.46
CA GLN A 405 -10.77 -5.88 -22.05
C GLN A 405 -10.62 -4.78 -20.98
N ARG A 406 -9.63 -4.91 -20.10
CA ARG A 406 -9.30 -3.84 -19.15
C ARG A 406 -8.90 -2.56 -19.88
N GLY A 407 -8.18 -2.68 -21.01
CA GLY A 407 -7.70 -1.54 -21.77
C GLY A 407 -6.80 -0.64 -20.93
N GLY A 408 -7.00 0.67 -21.04
CA GLY A 408 -6.24 1.68 -20.28
C GLY A 408 -6.69 1.89 -18.82
N ARG A 409 -7.69 1.15 -18.32
CA ARG A 409 -8.12 1.27 -16.92
C ARG A 409 -7.01 0.83 -15.97
N PRO A 410 -6.69 1.60 -14.92
CA PRO A 410 -5.62 1.26 -13.99
C PRO A 410 -5.95 0.06 -13.07
N THR A 411 -7.24 -0.23 -12.86
CA THR A 411 -7.73 -1.31 -11.99
C THR A 411 -8.75 -2.20 -12.71
N PRO A 412 -8.84 -3.48 -12.31
CA PRO A 412 -7.95 -4.16 -11.36
C PRO A 412 -6.54 -4.29 -11.93
N TRP A 413 -5.55 -4.16 -11.04
CA TRP A 413 -4.18 -4.45 -11.43
C TRP A 413 -3.97 -5.96 -11.51
N LEU A 414 -3.59 -6.45 -12.66
CA LEU A 414 -3.40 -7.89 -12.90
C LEU A 414 -1.95 -8.25 -12.59
N VAL A 415 -1.74 -9.09 -11.58
CA VAL A 415 -0.43 -9.43 -11.03
C VAL A 415 -0.15 -10.92 -11.21
N PRO A 416 0.54 -11.33 -12.27
CA PRO A 416 1.01 -12.71 -12.42
C PRO A 416 2.00 -13.09 -11.33
N ARG A 417 1.84 -14.29 -10.74
CA ARG A 417 2.65 -14.78 -9.64
C ARG A 417 3.23 -16.16 -9.93
N LEU A 418 4.48 -16.36 -9.52
CA LEU A 418 5.21 -17.63 -9.61
C LEU A 418 5.86 -17.93 -8.27
N ILE A 419 5.73 -19.17 -7.78
CA ILE A 419 6.43 -19.64 -6.60
C ILE A 419 7.78 -20.20 -7.02
N LYS A 420 8.86 -19.70 -6.41
CA LYS A 420 10.23 -20.13 -6.67
C LYS A 420 10.51 -21.47 -5.99
N THR A 421 10.64 -22.52 -6.78
CA THR A 421 11.05 -23.87 -6.37
C THR A 421 12.20 -24.37 -7.24
N ALA A 422 12.83 -25.47 -6.89
CA ALA A 422 13.84 -26.10 -7.75
C ALA A 422 13.30 -26.40 -9.16
N LYS A 423 12.00 -26.74 -9.28
CA LYS A 423 11.35 -27.05 -10.57
C LYS A 423 11.05 -25.81 -11.42
N THR A 424 10.84 -24.65 -10.79
CA THR A 424 10.45 -23.41 -11.47
C THR A 424 11.63 -22.47 -11.76
N LEU A 425 12.85 -22.79 -11.29
CA LEU A 425 14.04 -21.95 -11.51
C LEU A 425 14.28 -21.62 -12.98
N GLY A 426 14.13 -22.58 -13.88
CA GLY A 426 14.35 -22.38 -15.32
C GLY A 426 13.34 -21.46 -16.00
N ASP A 427 12.20 -21.18 -15.33
CA ASP A 427 11.14 -20.31 -15.86
C ASP A 427 11.24 -18.86 -15.37
N LEU A 428 12.00 -18.58 -14.28
CA LEU A 428 11.95 -17.32 -13.55
C LEU A 428 12.21 -16.09 -14.43
N GLU A 429 13.32 -16.11 -15.18
CA GLU A 429 13.74 -14.97 -16.00
C GLU A 429 12.71 -14.68 -17.11
N ARG A 430 12.29 -15.73 -17.84
CA ARG A 430 11.26 -15.58 -18.88
C ARG A 430 9.93 -15.13 -18.33
N PHE A 431 9.48 -15.69 -17.21
CA PHE A 431 8.27 -15.29 -16.52
C PHE A 431 8.33 -13.80 -16.15
N PHE A 432 9.41 -13.38 -15.48
CA PHE A 432 9.59 -12.01 -15.05
C PHE A 432 9.62 -11.05 -16.25
N ASP A 433 10.46 -11.29 -17.23
CA ASP A 433 10.59 -10.43 -18.41
C ASP A 433 9.30 -10.32 -19.22
N ARG A 434 8.60 -11.42 -19.40
CA ARG A 434 7.32 -11.46 -20.10
C ARG A 434 6.30 -10.59 -19.40
N TRP A 435 6.05 -10.84 -18.12
CA TRP A 435 4.96 -10.19 -17.41
C TRP A 435 5.27 -8.76 -17.01
N MET A 436 6.52 -8.41 -16.78
CA MET A 436 6.93 -7.02 -16.64
C MET A 436 6.65 -6.20 -17.91
N ARG A 437 6.80 -6.81 -19.08
CA ARG A 437 6.46 -6.13 -20.34
C ARG A 437 4.98 -5.95 -20.56
N TRP A 438 4.19 -6.96 -20.20
CA TRP A 438 2.75 -7.02 -20.49
C TRP A 438 1.90 -6.39 -19.41
N ALA A 439 2.15 -6.74 -18.16
CA ALA A 439 1.36 -6.35 -17.01
C ALA A 439 1.95 -5.17 -16.24
N GLY A 440 3.21 -4.85 -16.47
CA GLY A 440 3.96 -3.95 -15.61
C GLY A 440 4.14 -4.52 -14.20
N ALA A 441 3.90 -5.82 -14.01
CA ALA A 441 4.01 -6.50 -12.73
C ALA A 441 4.34 -7.98 -12.93
N ALA A 442 5.25 -8.50 -12.11
CA ALA A 442 5.54 -9.92 -11.99
C ALA A 442 6.01 -10.20 -10.56
N VAL A 443 5.39 -11.16 -9.88
CA VAL A 443 5.74 -11.51 -8.51
C VAL A 443 6.38 -12.89 -8.48
N VAL A 444 7.56 -12.98 -7.88
CA VAL A 444 8.23 -14.24 -7.58
C VAL A 444 8.21 -14.41 -6.06
N GLU A 445 7.46 -15.39 -5.60
CA GLU A 445 7.34 -15.70 -4.17
C GLU A 445 8.24 -16.88 -3.80
N PRO A 446 8.71 -16.93 -2.55
CA PRO A 446 9.36 -18.13 -2.03
C PRO A 446 8.35 -19.27 -1.85
N ALA A 447 8.83 -20.50 -1.96
CA ALA A 447 8.05 -21.65 -1.54
C ALA A 447 7.80 -21.61 -0.03
N GLN A 448 6.62 -22.04 0.39
CA GLN A 448 6.21 -22.16 1.79
C GLN A 448 5.91 -23.61 2.10
N SER A 449 6.16 -24.04 3.34
CA SER A 449 5.92 -25.42 3.77
C SER A 449 4.77 -25.56 4.77
N GLY A 450 4.12 -24.46 5.18
CA GLY A 450 3.13 -24.49 6.26
C GLY A 450 3.74 -25.05 7.55
N CYS A 451 4.98 -24.64 7.86
CA CYS A 451 5.72 -25.13 9.02
C CYS A 451 5.88 -26.67 9.04
N GLY A 452 6.12 -27.27 7.87
CA GLY A 452 6.37 -28.70 7.69
C GLY A 452 5.12 -29.54 7.42
N LEU A 453 4.01 -28.93 7.02
CA LEU A 453 2.81 -29.63 6.55
C LEU A 453 3.00 -30.18 5.13
N MET A 454 3.88 -29.57 4.35
CA MET A 454 4.32 -30.08 3.05
C MET A 454 5.85 -30.08 2.96
N PRO A 455 6.44 -30.86 2.04
CA PRO A 455 7.89 -30.88 1.83
C PRO A 455 8.46 -29.49 1.52
N GLU A 456 9.65 -29.21 2.03
CA GLU A 456 10.40 -28.00 1.65
C GLU A 456 10.76 -28.05 0.17
N GLN A 457 10.36 -27.04 -0.59
CA GLN A 457 10.58 -26.95 -2.03
C GLN A 457 11.46 -25.78 -2.44
N SER A 458 11.93 -24.98 -1.49
CA SER A 458 12.86 -23.89 -1.77
C SER A 458 14.15 -24.45 -2.36
N PRO A 459 14.68 -23.84 -3.46
CA PRO A 459 15.90 -24.33 -4.07
C PRO A 459 17.13 -24.16 -3.17
N VAL A 460 17.08 -23.17 -2.27
CA VAL A 460 18.11 -22.92 -1.25
C VAL A 460 17.43 -22.39 0.00
N PRO A 461 17.73 -22.92 1.18
CA PRO A 461 17.28 -22.34 2.44
C PRO A 461 17.84 -20.92 2.61
N MET A 462 16.97 -19.96 2.85
CA MET A 462 17.34 -18.54 2.97
C MET A 462 17.11 -17.98 4.37
N ALA A 463 16.69 -18.80 5.33
CA ALA A 463 16.48 -18.35 6.70
C ALA A 463 17.82 -17.91 7.32
N PRO A 464 17.91 -16.70 7.89
CA PRO A 464 19.09 -16.26 8.60
C PRO A 464 19.45 -17.19 9.76
N PRO A 465 20.74 -17.36 10.09
CA PRO A 465 21.17 -18.27 11.16
C PRO A 465 20.71 -17.81 12.56
N LEU A 466 20.53 -16.50 12.73
CA LEU A 466 20.01 -15.93 13.97
C LEU A 466 18.55 -15.54 13.79
N ARG A 467 17.70 -16.10 14.65
CA ARG A 467 16.27 -15.79 14.65
C ARG A 467 16.04 -14.42 15.28
N THR A 468 15.31 -13.58 14.56
CA THR A 468 14.76 -12.32 15.08
C THR A 468 13.25 -12.47 15.33
N PRO A 469 12.61 -11.53 16.06
CA PRO A 469 11.16 -11.51 16.18
C PRO A 469 10.46 -11.54 14.84
N CYS A 470 9.36 -12.28 14.77
CA CYS A 470 8.58 -12.43 13.55
C CYS A 470 7.87 -11.11 13.19
N ARG A 471 8.09 -10.62 11.97
CA ARG A 471 7.43 -9.39 11.50
C ARG A 471 5.95 -9.57 11.22
N GLN A 472 5.52 -10.76 10.81
CA GLN A 472 4.14 -11.01 10.38
C GLN A 472 3.15 -10.95 11.54
N LEU A 473 3.52 -11.41 12.72
CA LEU A 473 2.62 -11.47 13.90
C LEU A 473 2.01 -10.11 14.30
N GLY A 474 2.73 -9.03 14.07
CA GLY A 474 2.27 -7.68 14.43
C GLY A 474 1.72 -6.86 13.25
N GLN A 475 1.60 -7.45 12.05
CA GLN A 475 1.30 -6.68 10.83
C GLN A 475 0.13 -7.24 10.02
N ARG A 476 -0.17 -8.55 10.15
CA ARG A 476 -1.15 -9.25 9.31
C ARG A 476 -2.09 -10.10 10.15
N MET A 477 -3.32 -10.24 9.67
CA MET A 477 -4.31 -11.17 10.19
C MET A 477 -4.74 -12.13 9.07
N THR A 478 -4.86 -13.40 9.39
CA THR A 478 -5.38 -14.42 8.48
C THR A 478 -6.62 -15.04 9.10
N ILE A 479 -7.75 -14.93 8.41
CA ILE A 479 -9.04 -15.48 8.81
C ILE A 479 -9.35 -16.65 7.86
N LEU A 480 -9.48 -17.83 8.42
CA LEU A 480 -9.83 -19.05 7.70
C LEU A 480 -11.33 -19.11 7.41
N SER A 481 -11.73 -19.99 6.50
CA SER A 481 -13.11 -20.05 6.00
C SER A 481 -14.16 -20.47 7.05
N ASP A 482 -13.75 -21.04 8.17
CA ASP A 482 -14.59 -21.34 9.33
C ASP A 482 -14.65 -20.22 10.37
N GLY A 483 -14.08 -19.05 10.06
CA GLY A 483 -13.99 -17.91 10.99
C GLY A 483 -12.78 -17.95 11.93
N THR A 484 -12.03 -19.03 11.96
CA THR A 484 -10.82 -19.14 12.80
C THR A 484 -9.79 -18.09 12.39
N VAL A 485 -9.37 -17.25 13.33
CA VAL A 485 -8.24 -16.33 13.14
C VAL A 485 -6.96 -17.07 13.49
N ALA A 486 -6.23 -17.46 12.46
CA ALA A 486 -4.98 -18.20 12.61
C ALA A 486 -3.88 -17.32 13.20
N LEU A 487 -2.88 -17.94 13.84
CA LEU A 487 -1.71 -17.23 14.39
C LEU A 487 -1.01 -16.37 13.33
N CYS A 488 -0.85 -16.91 12.13
CA CYS A 488 -0.28 -16.25 10.95
C CYS A 488 -0.66 -17.01 9.68
N ASP A 489 -0.20 -16.56 8.51
CA ASP A 489 -0.45 -17.18 7.21
C ASP A 489 0.22 -18.57 7.03
N GLN A 490 1.12 -18.97 7.94
CA GLN A 490 1.74 -20.29 7.95
C GLN A 490 0.98 -21.34 8.78
N ASP A 491 0.02 -20.91 9.59
CA ASP A 491 -0.84 -21.78 10.38
C ASP A 491 -2.07 -22.23 9.57
N TRP A 492 -1.83 -23.01 8.52
CA TRP A 492 -2.82 -23.40 7.52
C TRP A 492 -4.02 -24.19 8.08
N LEU A 493 -3.85 -24.82 9.24
CA LEU A 493 -4.88 -25.62 9.89
C LEU A 493 -5.53 -24.92 11.09
N GLY A 494 -5.11 -23.67 11.40
CA GLY A 494 -5.64 -22.95 12.55
C GLY A 494 -5.34 -23.62 13.90
N ARG A 495 -4.26 -24.40 13.99
CA ARG A 495 -3.90 -25.14 15.22
C ARG A 495 -3.53 -24.23 16.38
N GLU A 496 -3.10 -23.03 16.06
CA GLU A 496 -2.66 -22.01 17.02
C GLU A 496 -3.57 -20.77 16.90
N ALA A 497 -4.88 -21.02 16.87
CA ALA A 497 -5.88 -19.97 16.70
C ALA A 497 -5.75 -18.87 17.76
N LEU A 498 -5.92 -17.64 17.32
CA LEU A 498 -6.01 -16.46 18.19
C LEU A 498 -7.44 -16.23 18.71
N GLY A 499 -8.44 -16.74 18.02
CA GLY A 499 -9.86 -16.65 18.31
C GLY A 499 -10.70 -17.01 17.09
N ASN A 500 -12.00 -16.75 17.15
CA ASN A 500 -12.92 -16.97 16.03
C ASN A 500 -13.74 -15.70 15.75
N ALA A 501 -13.74 -15.26 14.49
CA ALA A 501 -14.41 -14.04 14.05
C ALA A 501 -15.94 -14.09 14.15
N GLY A 502 -16.53 -15.28 14.25
CA GLY A 502 -17.96 -15.46 14.50
C GLY A 502 -18.36 -15.42 15.99
N GLU A 503 -17.39 -15.41 16.90
CA GLU A 503 -17.64 -15.48 18.34
C GLU A 503 -17.25 -14.18 19.07
N GLU A 504 -16.28 -13.43 18.52
CA GLU A 504 -15.78 -12.22 19.16
C GLU A 504 -15.26 -11.18 18.14
N PRO A 505 -15.19 -9.88 18.51
CA PRO A 505 -14.72 -8.82 17.64
C PRO A 505 -13.26 -9.04 17.18
N LEU A 506 -12.97 -8.72 15.91
CA LEU A 506 -11.62 -8.83 15.34
C LEU A 506 -10.58 -8.00 16.11
N SER A 507 -10.96 -6.85 16.66
CA SER A 507 -10.08 -6.00 17.47
C SER A 507 -9.60 -6.69 18.75
N THR A 508 -10.48 -7.47 19.40
CA THR A 508 -10.14 -8.28 20.57
C THR A 508 -9.15 -9.39 20.22
N ILE A 509 -9.39 -10.07 19.10
CA ILE A 509 -8.48 -11.12 18.60
C ILE A 509 -7.13 -10.52 18.21
N TRP A 510 -7.14 -9.36 17.55
CA TRP A 510 -5.93 -8.67 17.14
C TRP A 510 -5.05 -8.22 18.33
N ALA A 511 -5.67 -7.81 19.43
CA ALA A 511 -4.91 -7.47 20.63
C ALA A 511 -4.04 -8.63 21.12
N ARG A 512 -4.54 -9.88 21.06
CA ARG A 512 -3.77 -11.10 21.42
C ARG A 512 -2.58 -11.33 20.47
N ALA A 513 -2.76 -11.10 19.16
CA ALA A 513 -1.66 -11.21 18.20
C ALA A 513 -0.53 -10.23 18.53
N ARG A 514 -0.90 -9.00 18.91
CA ARG A 514 0.05 -7.95 19.28
C ARG A 514 0.78 -8.27 20.58
N GLU A 515 0.09 -8.77 21.59
CA GLU A 515 0.72 -9.23 22.83
C GLU A 515 1.79 -10.28 22.55
N ARG A 516 1.49 -11.27 21.69
CA ARG A 516 2.47 -12.29 21.27
C ARG A 516 3.64 -11.69 20.49
N ALA A 517 3.39 -10.72 19.63
CA ALA A 517 4.46 -10.02 18.90
C ALA A 517 5.37 -9.25 19.88
N LEU A 518 4.80 -8.52 20.83
CA LEU A 518 5.54 -7.78 21.85
C LEU A 518 6.37 -8.72 22.74
N ALA A 519 5.81 -9.85 23.16
CA ALA A 519 6.53 -10.86 23.93
C ALA A 519 7.77 -11.38 23.19
N GLN A 520 7.66 -11.63 21.87
CA GLN A 520 8.82 -12.01 21.06
C GLN A 520 9.87 -10.89 20.95
N HIS A 521 9.44 -9.64 20.86
CA HIS A 521 10.35 -8.50 20.86
C HIS A 521 11.04 -8.29 22.21
N ALA A 522 10.37 -8.63 23.30
CA ALA A 522 10.95 -8.64 24.65
C ALA A 522 11.92 -9.81 24.90
N GLY A 523 12.12 -10.68 23.93
CA GLY A 523 13.04 -11.82 24.02
C GLY A 523 12.44 -13.07 24.65
N GLU A 524 11.13 -13.13 24.81
CA GLU A 524 10.48 -14.36 25.29
C GLU A 524 10.64 -15.51 24.30
N PRO A 525 10.83 -16.75 24.78
CA PRO A 525 10.95 -17.91 23.93
C PRO A 525 9.71 -18.09 23.05
N VAL A 526 9.93 -18.50 21.80
CA VAL A 526 8.84 -18.82 20.89
C VAL A 526 8.08 -20.03 21.41
N ALA A 527 6.90 -19.79 21.97
CA ALA A 527 6.14 -20.79 22.72
C ALA A 527 5.46 -21.84 21.84
N THR A 528 5.08 -21.47 20.60
CA THR A 528 4.20 -22.30 19.77
C THR A 528 4.97 -23.33 18.93
N ALA A 529 4.33 -24.48 18.66
CA ALA A 529 4.92 -25.55 17.86
C ALA A 529 5.11 -25.11 16.39
N THR A 530 4.16 -24.34 15.84
CA THR A 530 4.20 -23.76 14.50
C THR A 530 5.40 -22.82 14.37
N CYS A 531 5.55 -21.89 15.29
CA CYS A 531 6.65 -20.93 15.28
C CYS A 531 8.03 -21.62 15.41
N ARG A 532 8.16 -22.67 16.23
CA ARG A 532 9.45 -23.39 16.36
C ARG A 532 9.91 -24.05 15.07
N ARG A 533 8.99 -24.45 14.19
CA ARG A 533 9.28 -25.06 12.89
C ARG A 533 9.34 -24.06 11.74
N CYS A 534 8.90 -22.83 11.99
CA CYS A 534 8.80 -21.79 10.95
C CYS A 534 10.18 -21.34 10.48
N VAL A 535 10.35 -21.24 9.16
CA VAL A 535 11.51 -20.66 8.47
C VAL A 535 11.17 -19.34 7.78
N GLU A 536 9.92 -18.85 7.92
CA GLU A 536 9.39 -17.67 7.25
C GLU A 536 9.43 -16.38 8.11
N TRP A 537 9.82 -16.49 9.37
CA TRP A 537 9.80 -15.40 10.35
C TRP A 537 10.58 -14.14 9.95
N HIS A 538 11.56 -14.27 9.06
CA HIS A 538 12.43 -13.19 8.57
C HIS A 538 11.85 -12.45 7.36
N ARG A 539 10.81 -12.98 6.75
CA ARG A 539 10.20 -12.40 5.54
C ARG A 539 9.22 -11.28 5.86
N PRO A 540 9.09 -10.30 4.95
CA PRO A 540 8.15 -9.19 5.14
C PRO A 540 6.69 -9.65 5.14
#